data_4222b2879ad17f22bebc4981fceef264
#
_entry.id   4222b2879ad17f22bebc4981fceef264
#
_cell.length_a   1.000
_cell.length_b   1.000
_cell.length_c   1.000
_cell.angle_alpha   90.00
_cell.angle_beta   90.00
_cell.angle_gamma   90.00
#
_symmetry.space_group_name_H-M   'P 1'
#
loop_
_entity.id
_entity.type
_entity.pdbx_description
1 polymer ?
#
loop_
_entity_poly.entity_id
_entity_poly.type
_entity_poly.pdbx_seq_one_letter_code
_entity_poly.pdbx_strand_id
1 'polypeptide(L)'
;MKLSLFYGFLIVVCLVMYYGTQVIPIIYGICIFLYAMKVLNSSFKLISGIETFLKIMTKSRFKAFTFGFTTCTLMQSSGLVSVLAISFLSAGLITLTAGLGIIFGANLGCLTGGWLVAAVGLKINISAYAMPMIAIGLISTYSKHKATQGMGFFLFSIGLLFLGIHYMKSGFDSIKDTIDLSQYAMTGIQGLIVYFLIGVIITIIMQSSHATITLAITALAAGQITYENSIAIVIGSNVGSTIMSIIGAFSANIEGKKLTVAHVIFNFTTAIIMLVLVNPFTSLTDILSAWGGIADDDYTLKLAVFNSIFQVVGVLIFYPLTVPMARMLNKYVVAKKERSKVDHAKYLSEESLAFSKSAINVLAREIEHLFSNTLSIIAKTISLSKADIESEEPVGAVIAKRNKPMEVDFNELYENRFKVLYSEIIEYSVDAAKNASSDDLPVLLDIRRCAMNLAESLKHAQTIQPNFFRFMTSQNEHIQLAYNKLRTKLLYTLRLINENAIESTEKDEDKEFLSRDFESQINALNEIITILRNEETHLDALLRDRKITGTMATSLMNDTAQVRSMVSSLAQIVITLKGYQAKYIEKKVTDKELEEKSTEESEQKAG
;
A
#
# COMPACT_ATOMS: atom_id res chain seq x y z
N MET A 1 23.50 -12.95 1.77
CA MET A 1 22.71 -14.01 1.11
C MET A 1 22.12 -13.57 -0.24
N LYS A 2 21.52 -12.36 -0.38
CA LYS A 2 20.95 -11.87 -1.67
C LYS A 2 22.00 -11.68 -2.79
N LEU A 3 23.21 -11.21 -2.47
CA LEU A 3 24.27 -10.92 -3.46
C LEU A 3 24.90 -12.21 -4.03
N SER A 4 25.11 -13.22 -3.21
CA SER A 4 25.67 -14.53 -3.65
C SER A 4 24.70 -15.31 -4.53
N LEU A 5 23.40 -15.23 -4.26
CA LEU A 5 22.34 -15.81 -5.11
C LEU A 5 22.29 -15.11 -6.48
N PHE A 6 22.44 -13.79 -6.50
CA PHE A 6 22.47 -13.01 -7.74
C PHE A 6 23.69 -13.37 -8.60
N TYR A 7 24.89 -13.43 -8.01
CA TYR A 7 26.08 -13.85 -8.75
C TYR A 7 26.02 -15.30 -9.21
N GLY A 8 25.47 -16.22 -8.39
CA GLY A 8 25.22 -17.60 -8.80
C GLY A 8 24.29 -17.70 -10.00
N PHE A 9 23.18 -16.94 -10.00
CA PHE A 9 22.27 -16.85 -11.13
C PHE A 9 22.98 -16.29 -12.39
N LEU A 10 23.76 -15.24 -12.25
CA LEU A 10 24.51 -14.63 -13.35
C LEU A 10 25.52 -15.61 -13.98
N ILE A 11 26.20 -16.39 -13.15
CA ILE A 11 27.13 -17.45 -13.61
C ILE A 11 26.37 -18.52 -14.39
N VAL A 12 25.22 -18.98 -13.89
CA VAL A 12 24.41 -19.99 -14.59
C VAL A 12 23.92 -19.44 -15.94
N VAL A 13 23.46 -18.20 -16.00
CA VAL A 13 23.05 -17.55 -17.26
C VAL A 13 24.24 -17.45 -18.22
N CYS A 14 25.42 -17.05 -17.77
CA CYS A 14 26.64 -16.99 -18.61
C CYS A 14 27.03 -18.36 -19.13
N LEU A 15 26.96 -19.42 -18.30
CA LEU A 15 27.27 -20.80 -18.70
C LEU A 15 26.26 -21.30 -19.75
N VAL A 16 24.94 -21.05 -19.53
CA VAL A 16 23.90 -21.40 -20.51
C VAL A 16 24.12 -20.66 -21.84
N MET A 17 24.49 -19.38 -21.78
CA MET A 17 24.80 -18.59 -22.99
C MET A 17 26.07 -19.08 -23.68
N TYR A 18 27.08 -19.55 -22.96
CA TYR A 18 28.33 -20.04 -23.53
C TYR A 18 28.17 -21.39 -24.23
N TYR A 19 27.44 -22.33 -23.62
CA TYR A 19 27.24 -23.69 -24.16
C TYR A 19 26.03 -23.78 -25.09
N GLY A 20 25.08 -22.87 -25.02
CA GLY A 20 23.81 -22.87 -25.77
C GLY A 20 23.66 -21.63 -26.63
N THR A 21 24.55 -21.39 -27.58
CA THR A 21 24.49 -20.18 -28.45
C THR A 21 23.13 -19.98 -29.15
N GLN A 22 22.39 -21.04 -29.40
CA GLN A 22 21.06 -21.02 -30.01
C GLN A 22 19.97 -20.51 -29.07
N VAL A 23 20.18 -20.60 -27.73
CA VAL A 23 19.22 -20.11 -26.72
C VAL A 23 19.40 -18.60 -26.48
N ILE A 24 20.53 -18.02 -26.89
CA ILE A 24 20.84 -16.60 -26.69
C ILE A 24 19.73 -15.67 -27.18
N PRO A 25 19.19 -15.81 -28.40
CA PRO A 25 18.14 -14.91 -28.87
C PRO A 25 16.86 -14.99 -28.01
N ILE A 26 16.51 -16.17 -27.47
CA ILE A 26 15.35 -16.33 -26.59
C ILE A 26 15.59 -15.58 -25.29
N ILE A 27 16.72 -15.80 -24.63
CA ILE A 27 17.09 -15.12 -23.37
C ILE A 27 17.15 -13.60 -23.59
N TYR A 28 17.77 -13.16 -24.68
CA TYR A 28 17.85 -11.75 -25.06
C TYR A 28 16.46 -11.15 -25.29
N GLY A 29 15.60 -11.86 -26.03
CA GLY A 29 14.21 -11.47 -26.26
C GLY A 29 13.42 -11.34 -24.96
N ILE A 30 13.56 -12.28 -24.03
CA ILE A 30 12.94 -12.22 -22.69
C ILE A 30 13.45 -10.99 -21.91
N CYS A 31 14.77 -10.77 -21.88
CA CYS A 31 15.36 -9.64 -21.17
C CYS A 31 14.86 -8.30 -21.71
N ILE A 32 14.82 -8.11 -23.04
CA ILE A 32 14.28 -6.90 -23.68
C ILE A 32 12.80 -6.75 -23.37
N PHE A 33 12.00 -7.81 -23.45
CA PHE A 33 10.58 -7.80 -23.16
C PHE A 33 10.31 -7.36 -21.71
N LEU A 34 11.02 -7.96 -20.73
CA LEU A 34 10.90 -7.59 -19.32
C LEU A 34 11.35 -6.15 -19.05
N TYR A 35 12.42 -5.70 -19.71
CA TYR A 35 12.86 -4.32 -19.61
C TYR A 35 11.84 -3.35 -20.22
N ALA A 36 11.27 -3.70 -21.37
CA ALA A 36 10.20 -2.94 -22.02
C ALA A 36 8.99 -2.76 -21.08
N MET A 37 8.55 -3.84 -20.42
CA MET A 37 7.48 -3.80 -19.43
C MET A 37 7.81 -2.87 -18.25
N LYS A 38 9.05 -2.88 -17.77
CA LYS A 38 9.50 -1.99 -16.69
C LYS A 38 9.44 -0.52 -17.13
N VAL A 39 9.90 -0.19 -18.34
CA VAL A 39 9.87 1.18 -18.89
C VAL A 39 8.43 1.61 -19.14
N LEU A 40 7.58 0.73 -19.68
CA LEU A 40 6.15 0.97 -19.87
C LEU A 40 5.46 1.38 -18.56
N ASN A 41 5.70 0.64 -17.50
CA ASN A 41 5.17 0.96 -16.16
C ASN A 41 5.66 2.31 -15.64
N SER A 42 6.90 2.68 -15.93
CA SER A 42 7.47 3.97 -15.53
C SER A 42 6.88 5.13 -16.33
N SER A 43 6.51 4.92 -17.60
CA SER A 43 5.90 5.95 -18.45
C SER A 43 4.56 6.45 -17.91
N PHE A 44 3.75 5.54 -17.36
CA PHE A 44 2.45 5.91 -16.77
C PHE A 44 2.57 6.73 -15.48
N LYS A 45 3.63 6.55 -14.70
CA LYS A 45 3.90 7.40 -13.52
C LYS A 45 4.14 8.86 -13.89
N LEU A 46 4.68 9.12 -15.09
CA LEU A 46 4.93 10.49 -15.60
C LEU A 46 3.66 11.15 -16.15
N ILE A 47 2.70 10.37 -16.64
CA ILE A 47 1.44 10.89 -17.25
C ILE A 47 0.43 11.34 -16.19
N SER A 48 0.75 11.35 -14.91
CA SER A 48 0.07 11.86 -13.72
C SER A 48 -1.47 11.87 -13.66
N GLY A 49 -2.02 11.72 -12.44
CA GLY A 49 -3.46 11.75 -12.16
C GLY A 49 -4.03 10.48 -11.53
N ILE A 50 -3.24 9.42 -11.41
CA ILE A 50 -3.68 8.12 -10.88
C ILE A 50 -4.25 8.24 -9.45
N GLU A 51 -3.67 9.10 -8.60
CA GLU A 51 -4.15 9.27 -7.22
C GLU A 51 -5.54 9.93 -7.13
N THR A 52 -5.79 10.96 -7.91
CA THR A 52 -7.10 11.64 -7.95
C THR A 52 -8.14 10.72 -8.57
N PHE A 53 -7.79 10.03 -9.66
CA PHE A 53 -8.63 9.06 -10.32
C PHE A 53 -8.98 7.88 -9.39
N LEU A 54 -8.04 7.42 -8.56
CA LEU A 54 -8.24 6.35 -7.60
C LEU A 54 -9.33 6.69 -6.56
N LYS A 55 -9.31 7.92 -6.01
CA LYS A 55 -10.30 8.35 -5.01
C LYS A 55 -11.73 8.38 -5.54
N ILE A 56 -11.90 8.78 -6.79
CA ILE A 56 -13.22 8.84 -7.44
C ILE A 56 -13.68 7.41 -7.76
N MET A 57 -12.79 6.56 -8.23
CA MET A 57 -13.11 5.22 -8.72
C MET A 57 -13.28 4.17 -7.63
N THR A 58 -12.85 4.41 -6.38
CA THR A 58 -12.99 3.42 -5.29
C THR A 58 -14.27 3.53 -4.48
N LYS A 59 -15.15 4.50 -4.77
CA LYS A 59 -16.43 4.70 -4.06
C LYS A 59 -17.45 3.57 -4.24
N SER A 60 -17.37 2.77 -5.30
CA SER A 60 -18.24 1.62 -5.51
C SER A 60 -17.45 0.43 -6.05
N ARG A 61 -17.96 -0.80 -5.83
CA ARG A 61 -17.33 -2.04 -6.32
C ARG A 61 -17.13 -2.04 -7.83
N PHE A 62 -18.11 -1.54 -8.58
CA PHE A 62 -18.04 -1.48 -10.04
C PHE A 62 -16.99 -0.47 -10.50
N LYS A 63 -16.95 0.72 -9.90
CA LYS A 63 -15.91 1.73 -10.22
C LYS A 63 -14.51 1.22 -9.88
N ALA A 64 -14.35 0.52 -8.75
CA ALA A 64 -13.08 -0.09 -8.37
C ALA A 64 -12.64 -1.18 -9.36
N PHE A 65 -13.58 -2.00 -9.84
CA PHE A 65 -13.33 -2.98 -10.89
C PHE A 65 -12.90 -2.32 -12.20
N THR A 66 -13.61 -1.28 -12.65
CA THR A 66 -13.27 -0.52 -13.86
C THR A 66 -11.89 0.14 -13.73
N PHE A 67 -11.58 0.68 -12.54
CA PHE A 67 -10.24 1.23 -12.27
C PHE A 67 -9.15 0.15 -12.42
N GLY A 68 -9.34 -1.02 -11.80
CA GLY A 68 -8.40 -2.14 -11.92
C GLY A 68 -8.22 -2.59 -13.37
N PHE A 69 -9.33 -2.72 -14.12
CA PHE A 69 -9.34 -3.09 -15.54
C PHE A 69 -8.55 -2.06 -16.37
N THR A 70 -8.92 -0.79 -16.29
CA THR A 70 -8.30 0.28 -17.08
C THR A 70 -6.81 0.43 -16.75
N THR A 71 -6.47 0.45 -15.45
CA THR A 71 -5.09 0.59 -15.00
C THR A 71 -4.23 -0.59 -15.47
N CYS A 72 -4.73 -1.83 -15.36
CA CYS A 72 -3.98 -2.99 -15.83
C CYS A 72 -3.87 -3.03 -17.36
N THR A 73 -4.92 -2.68 -18.09
CA THR A 73 -4.88 -2.56 -19.56
C THR A 73 -3.79 -1.59 -20.01
N LEU A 74 -3.67 -0.44 -19.32
CA LEU A 74 -2.66 0.56 -19.63
C LEU A 74 -1.25 0.13 -19.18
N MET A 75 -1.12 -0.33 -17.93
CA MET A 75 0.18 -0.70 -17.34
C MET A 75 0.66 -2.09 -17.76
N GLN A 76 -0.20 -2.92 -18.34
CA GLN A 76 0.11 -4.30 -18.74
C GLN A 76 0.72 -5.16 -17.61
N SER A 77 0.33 -4.88 -16.35
CA SER A 77 0.88 -5.56 -15.18
C SER A 77 -0.15 -5.69 -14.05
N SER A 78 -0.79 -6.88 -13.95
CA SER A 78 -1.69 -7.19 -12.83
C SER A 78 -0.94 -7.25 -11.50
N GLY A 79 0.32 -7.72 -11.52
CA GLY A 79 1.15 -7.78 -10.32
C GLY A 79 1.36 -6.40 -9.70
N LEU A 80 1.72 -5.40 -10.50
CA LEU A 80 1.91 -4.03 -10.03
C LEU A 80 0.59 -3.43 -9.51
N VAL A 81 -0.51 -3.60 -10.24
CA VAL A 81 -1.84 -3.10 -9.82
C VAL A 81 -2.27 -3.77 -8.51
N SER A 82 -2.00 -5.07 -8.35
CA SER A 82 -2.30 -5.80 -7.11
C SER A 82 -1.46 -5.28 -5.93
N VAL A 83 -0.16 -5.04 -6.11
CA VAL A 83 0.72 -4.46 -5.07
C VAL A 83 0.26 -3.06 -4.68
N LEU A 84 -0.12 -2.22 -5.65
CA LEU A 84 -0.71 -0.90 -5.37
C LEU A 84 -2.02 -1.02 -4.58
N ALA A 85 -2.92 -1.93 -4.95
CA ALA A 85 -4.16 -2.16 -4.22
C ALA A 85 -3.90 -2.63 -2.78
N ILE A 86 -2.92 -3.53 -2.58
CA ILE A 86 -2.47 -3.99 -1.25
C ILE A 86 -1.95 -2.80 -0.42
N SER A 87 -1.12 -1.94 -1.00
CA SER A 87 -0.57 -0.74 -0.34
C SER A 87 -1.68 0.25 0.03
N PHE A 88 -2.61 0.54 -0.88
CA PHE A 88 -3.72 1.46 -0.61
C PHE A 88 -4.67 0.92 0.46
N LEU A 89 -4.93 -0.39 0.45
CA LEU A 89 -5.73 -1.02 1.50
C LEU A 89 -5.00 -0.99 2.85
N SER A 90 -3.70 -1.28 2.86
CA SER A 90 -2.86 -1.18 4.07
C SER A 90 -2.82 0.25 4.62
N ALA A 91 -2.78 1.24 3.75
CA ALA A 91 -2.89 2.66 4.12
C ALA A 91 -4.33 3.06 4.52
N GLY A 92 -5.33 2.17 4.36
CA GLY A 92 -6.74 2.44 4.60
C GLY A 92 -7.34 3.49 3.67
N LEU A 93 -6.74 3.69 2.50
CA LEU A 93 -7.25 4.59 1.46
C LEU A 93 -8.45 3.99 0.72
N ILE A 94 -8.56 2.66 0.73
CA ILE A 94 -9.64 1.90 0.11
C ILE A 94 -10.16 0.83 1.07
N THR A 95 -11.40 0.38 0.83
CA THR A 95 -11.97 -0.75 1.57
C THR A 95 -11.51 -2.09 0.99
N LEU A 96 -11.59 -3.18 1.77
CA LEU A 96 -11.28 -4.54 1.28
C LEU A 96 -12.12 -4.91 0.06
N THR A 97 -13.41 -4.54 0.03
CA THR A 97 -14.30 -4.80 -1.10
C THR A 97 -13.91 -4.03 -2.36
N ALA A 98 -13.41 -2.81 -2.22
CA ALA A 98 -12.85 -2.04 -3.35
C ALA A 98 -11.54 -2.67 -3.83
N GLY A 99 -10.64 -3.06 -2.92
CA GLY A 99 -9.41 -3.77 -3.27
C GLY A 99 -9.66 -5.07 -4.05
N LEU A 100 -10.65 -5.87 -3.63
CA LEU A 100 -11.09 -7.06 -4.38
C LEU A 100 -11.57 -6.70 -5.79
N GLY A 101 -12.38 -5.64 -5.91
CA GLY A 101 -12.83 -5.14 -7.21
C GLY A 101 -11.65 -4.77 -8.11
N ILE A 102 -10.65 -4.05 -7.58
CA ILE A 102 -9.43 -3.68 -8.32
C ILE A 102 -8.69 -4.92 -8.82
N ILE A 103 -8.50 -5.94 -7.97
CA ILE A 103 -7.78 -7.17 -8.36
C ILE A 103 -8.53 -7.91 -9.46
N PHE A 104 -9.85 -8.09 -9.34
CA PHE A 104 -10.63 -8.78 -10.36
C PHE A 104 -10.63 -8.01 -11.69
N GLY A 105 -10.74 -6.68 -11.63
CA GLY A 105 -10.61 -5.82 -12.80
C GLY A 105 -9.23 -5.91 -13.44
N ALA A 106 -8.17 -5.87 -12.62
CA ALA A 106 -6.79 -5.96 -13.11
C ALA A 106 -6.50 -7.28 -13.81
N ASN A 107 -6.98 -8.41 -13.27
CA ASN A 107 -6.84 -9.70 -13.94
C ASN A 107 -7.52 -9.71 -15.30
N LEU A 108 -8.73 -9.16 -15.43
CA LEU A 108 -9.40 -9.02 -16.71
C LEU A 108 -8.68 -8.07 -17.66
N GLY A 109 -8.14 -6.95 -17.16
CA GLY A 109 -7.38 -5.97 -17.96
C GLY A 109 -6.11 -6.55 -18.58
N CYS A 110 -5.53 -7.56 -17.95
CA CYS A 110 -4.36 -8.27 -18.46
C CYS A 110 -4.57 -9.02 -19.78
N LEU A 111 -5.81 -9.25 -20.21
CA LEU A 111 -6.11 -9.91 -21.48
C LEU A 111 -5.51 -9.18 -22.68
N THR A 112 -5.49 -7.86 -22.62
CA THR A 112 -5.07 -7.01 -23.74
C THR A 112 -3.63 -7.27 -24.17
N GLY A 113 -2.73 -7.67 -23.25
CA GLY A 113 -1.35 -8.02 -23.59
C GLY A 113 -1.22 -9.31 -24.38
N GLY A 114 -1.95 -10.37 -23.99
CA GLY A 114 -1.97 -11.63 -24.76
C GLY A 114 -2.50 -11.44 -26.17
N TRP A 115 -3.56 -10.65 -26.34
CA TRP A 115 -4.10 -10.30 -27.64
C TRP A 115 -3.15 -9.46 -28.48
N LEU A 116 -2.44 -8.49 -27.87
CA LEU A 116 -1.43 -7.71 -28.57
C LEU A 116 -0.33 -8.61 -29.17
N VAL A 117 0.11 -9.61 -28.42
CA VAL A 117 1.14 -10.55 -28.88
C VAL A 117 0.60 -11.47 -29.96
N ALA A 118 -0.54 -12.13 -29.74
CA ALA A 118 -1.08 -13.13 -30.64
C ALA A 118 -1.59 -12.52 -31.95
N ALA A 119 -2.28 -11.37 -31.90
CA ALA A 119 -2.90 -10.76 -33.08
C ALA A 119 -1.95 -9.85 -33.85
N VAL A 120 -1.14 -9.04 -33.15
CA VAL A 120 -0.25 -8.06 -33.77
C VAL A 120 1.17 -8.63 -33.86
N GLY A 121 1.64 -9.22 -32.75
CA GLY A 121 3.01 -9.63 -32.54
C GLY A 121 3.53 -10.74 -33.45
N LEU A 122 2.68 -11.60 -33.96
CA LEU A 122 3.08 -12.73 -34.81
C LEU A 122 2.65 -12.60 -36.27
N LYS A 123 1.63 -11.79 -36.57
CA LYS A 123 1.05 -11.67 -37.91
C LYS A 123 1.61 -10.53 -38.74
N ILE A 124 2.13 -9.48 -38.08
CA ILE A 124 2.70 -8.32 -38.76
C ILE A 124 4.23 -8.46 -38.74
N ASN A 125 4.92 -7.91 -39.74
CA ASN A 125 6.39 -7.84 -39.72
C ASN A 125 6.83 -6.80 -38.68
N ILE A 126 6.83 -7.21 -37.42
CA ILE A 126 6.99 -6.38 -36.23
C ILE A 126 8.33 -5.67 -36.20
N SER A 127 9.39 -6.34 -36.69
CA SER A 127 10.73 -5.75 -36.73
C SER A 127 10.76 -4.44 -37.54
N ALA A 128 9.90 -4.33 -38.58
CA ALA A 128 9.79 -3.11 -39.38
C ALA A 128 9.19 -1.91 -38.61
N TYR A 129 8.28 -2.19 -37.67
CA TYR A 129 7.65 -1.12 -36.84
C TYR A 129 8.39 -0.87 -35.52
N ALA A 130 9.05 -1.89 -34.97
CA ALA A 130 9.76 -1.77 -33.69
C ALA A 130 10.86 -0.71 -33.74
N MET A 131 11.68 -0.70 -34.77
CA MET A 131 12.81 0.23 -34.91
C MET A 131 12.37 1.70 -34.98
N PRO A 132 11.41 2.12 -35.84
CA PRO A 132 10.89 3.49 -35.84
C PRO A 132 10.27 3.90 -34.49
N MET A 133 9.51 2.99 -33.86
CA MET A 133 8.90 3.28 -32.54
C MET A 133 9.95 3.48 -31.47
N ILE A 134 11.02 2.70 -31.45
CA ILE A 134 12.15 2.88 -30.53
C ILE A 134 12.83 4.22 -30.78
N ALA A 135 13.13 4.56 -32.03
CA ALA A 135 13.83 5.79 -32.39
C ALA A 135 13.01 7.03 -32.04
N ILE A 136 11.74 7.10 -32.50
CA ILE A 136 10.86 8.25 -32.22
C ILE A 136 10.57 8.34 -30.71
N GLY A 137 10.31 7.19 -30.08
CA GLY A 137 10.07 7.12 -28.64
C GLY A 137 11.27 7.66 -27.86
N LEU A 138 12.48 7.20 -28.16
CA LEU A 138 13.71 7.64 -27.49
C LEU A 138 13.94 9.14 -27.65
N ILE A 139 13.80 9.69 -28.87
CA ILE A 139 13.94 11.14 -29.11
C ILE A 139 12.92 11.91 -28.26
N SER A 140 11.68 11.43 -28.18
CA SER A 140 10.61 12.08 -27.42
C SER A 140 10.86 12.08 -25.91
N THR A 141 11.66 11.14 -25.38
CA THR A 141 12.01 11.11 -23.94
C THR A 141 12.85 12.30 -23.49
N TYR A 142 13.57 12.97 -24.40
CA TYR A 142 14.35 14.18 -24.11
C TYR A 142 13.49 15.46 -24.07
N SER A 143 12.19 15.39 -24.30
CA SER A 143 11.30 16.55 -24.21
C SER A 143 11.24 17.10 -22.79
N LYS A 144 11.17 18.44 -22.67
CA LYS A 144 10.97 19.13 -21.40
C LYS A 144 9.53 19.02 -20.87
N HIS A 145 8.56 18.69 -21.73
CA HIS A 145 7.17 18.52 -21.37
C HIS A 145 6.94 17.09 -20.84
N LYS A 146 6.51 16.95 -19.60
CA LYS A 146 6.28 15.65 -18.94
C LYS A 146 5.34 14.73 -19.72
N ALA A 147 4.27 15.27 -20.33
CA ALA A 147 3.34 14.48 -21.14
C ALA A 147 4.01 13.92 -22.41
N THR A 148 4.78 14.73 -23.14
CA THR A 148 5.54 14.29 -24.33
C THR A 148 6.62 13.28 -23.94
N GLN A 149 7.30 13.50 -22.82
CA GLN A 149 8.28 12.56 -22.28
C GLN A 149 7.65 11.22 -21.92
N GLY A 150 6.50 11.24 -21.23
CA GLY A 150 5.75 10.02 -20.88
C GLY A 150 5.27 9.25 -22.11
N MET A 151 4.76 9.96 -23.14
CA MET A 151 4.39 9.36 -24.42
C MET A 151 5.61 8.80 -25.17
N GLY A 152 6.77 9.48 -25.06
CA GLY A 152 8.04 8.98 -25.59
C GLY A 152 8.44 7.64 -24.95
N PHE A 153 8.42 7.55 -23.64
CA PHE A 153 8.68 6.29 -22.93
C PHE A 153 7.66 5.20 -23.27
N PHE A 154 6.39 5.57 -23.44
CA PHE A 154 5.34 4.62 -23.85
C PHE A 154 5.65 4.03 -25.23
N LEU A 155 5.91 4.88 -26.24
CA LEU A 155 6.22 4.43 -27.60
C LEU A 155 7.52 3.63 -27.68
N PHE A 156 8.56 4.08 -26.98
CA PHE A 156 9.84 3.38 -26.82
C PHE A 156 9.63 1.97 -26.25
N SER A 157 8.81 1.85 -25.20
CA SER A 157 8.52 0.56 -24.55
C SER A 157 7.80 -0.40 -25.48
N ILE A 158 6.79 0.06 -26.21
CA ILE A 158 6.06 -0.77 -27.17
C ILE A 158 7.01 -1.27 -28.27
N GLY A 159 7.90 -0.40 -28.77
CA GLY A 159 8.92 -0.82 -29.75
C GLY A 159 9.87 -1.88 -29.21
N LEU A 160 10.37 -1.72 -27.97
CA LEU A 160 11.20 -2.73 -27.32
C LEU A 160 10.43 -4.03 -27.06
N LEU A 161 9.14 -3.95 -26.70
CA LEU A 161 8.29 -5.10 -26.47
C LEU A 161 8.18 -5.95 -27.77
N PHE A 162 7.93 -5.30 -28.89
CA PHE A 162 7.91 -5.95 -30.19
C PHE A 162 9.28 -6.53 -30.58
N LEU A 163 10.35 -5.83 -30.31
CA LEU A 163 11.70 -6.34 -30.57
C LEU A 163 11.99 -7.60 -29.73
N GLY A 164 11.58 -7.60 -28.46
CA GLY A 164 11.69 -8.77 -27.58
C GLY A 164 10.94 -10.00 -28.13
N ILE A 165 9.69 -9.79 -28.59
CA ILE A 165 8.90 -10.86 -29.23
C ILE A 165 9.59 -11.40 -30.48
N HIS A 166 10.13 -10.51 -31.32
CA HIS A 166 10.86 -10.89 -32.52
C HIS A 166 12.07 -11.79 -32.20
N TYR A 167 12.90 -11.41 -31.23
CA TYR A 167 14.06 -12.21 -30.83
C TYR A 167 13.66 -13.54 -30.18
N MET A 168 12.59 -13.59 -29.38
CA MET A 168 12.07 -14.85 -28.85
C MET A 168 11.66 -15.80 -29.99
N LYS A 169 10.88 -15.30 -30.96
CA LYS A 169 10.44 -16.08 -32.11
C LYS A 169 11.62 -16.59 -32.94
N SER A 170 12.53 -15.69 -33.33
CA SER A 170 13.75 -16.04 -34.09
C SER A 170 14.62 -17.08 -33.36
N GLY A 171 14.72 -16.98 -32.03
CA GLY A 171 15.44 -17.96 -31.24
C GLY A 171 14.77 -19.34 -31.23
N PHE A 172 13.46 -19.41 -31.10
CA PHE A 172 12.74 -20.69 -31.21
C PHE A 172 12.85 -21.30 -32.61
N ASP A 173 12.74 -20.48 -33.66
CA ASP A 173 12.94 -20.95 -35.03
C ASP A 173 14.35 -21.51 -35.23
N SER A 174 15.39 -20.90 -34.63
CA SER A 174 16.78 -21.38 -34.73
C SER A 174 17.02 -22.68 -33.95
N ILE A 175 16.31 -22.90 -32.87
CA ILE A 175 16.45 -24.15 -32.08
C ILE A 175 15.74 -25.32 -32.78
N LYS A 176 14.67 -25.07 -33.51
CA LYS A 176 13.84 -26.08 -34.17
C LYS A 176 14.67 -27.02 -35.05
N ASP A 177 15.68 -26.50 -35.74
CA ASP A 177 16.53 -27.28 -36.63
C ASP A 177 17.55 -28.19 -35.88
N THR A 178 17.73 -27.95 -34.57
CA THR A 178 18.75 -28.66 -33.76
C THR A 178 18.13 -29.53 -32.67
N ILE A 179 17.09 -29.03 -32.00
CA ILE A 179 16.37 -29.70 -30.92
C ILE A 179 14.87 -29.54 -31.15
N ASP A 180 14.21 -30.64 -31.44
CA ASP A 180 12.76 -30.66 -31.52
C ASP A 180 12.18 -30.88 -30.13
N LEU A 181 11.79 -29.77 -29.46
CA LEU A 181 11.20 -29.82 -28.14
C LEU A 181 9.80 -30.48 -28.15
N SER A 182 9.18 -30.63 -29.32
CA SER A 182 7.88 -31.29 -29.43
C SER A 182 7.95 -32.79 -29.09
N GLN A 183 9.14 -33.39 -29.19
CA GLN A 183 9.41 -34.79 -28.77
C GLN A 183 9.23 -34.99 -27.25
N TYR A 184 9.38 -33.92 -26.47
CA TYR A 184 9.16 -33.93 -25.02
C TYR A 184 7.72 -33.54 -24.67
N ALA A 185 6.84 -33.36 -25.67
CA ALA A 185 5.44 -33.09 -25.44
C ALA A 185 4.80 -34.26 -24.68
N MET A 186 4.18 -33.93 -23.57
CA MET A 186 3.47 -34.91 -22.74
C MET A 186 1.99 -34.77 -22.98
N THR A 187 1.31 -35.90 -23.19
CA THR A 187 -0.13 -35.94 -23.38
C THR A 187 -0.88 -36.35 -22.11
N GLY A 188 -2.17 -36.06 -22.06
CA GLY A 188 -3.03 -36.45 -20.95
C GLY A 188 -2.76 -35.69 -19.65
N ILE A 189 -3.22 -36.24 -18.52
CA ILE A 189 -3.18 -35.58 -17.20
C ILE A 189 -1.75 -35.31 -16.74
N GLN A 190 -0.78 -36.19 -17.04
CA GLN A 190 0.62 -35.99 -16.66
C GLN A 190 1.20 -34.78 -17.36
N GLY A 191 1.01 -34.65 -18.68
CA GLY A 191 1.43 -33.48 -19.44
C GLY A 191 0.79 -32.20 -18.92
N LEU A 192 -0.51 -32.22 -18.64
CA LEU A 192 -1.23 -31.08 -18.10
C LEU A 192 -0.63 -30.60 -16.78
N ILE A 193 -0.33 -31.49 -15.83
CA ILE A 193 0.27 -31.14 -14.54
C ILE A 193 1.69 -30.62 -14.69
N VAL A 194 2.52 -31.29 -15.49
CA VAL A 194 3.93 -30.91 -15.68
C VAL A 194 4.02 -29.52 -16.31
N TYR A 195 3.30 -29.26 -17.40
CA TYR A 195 3.34 -27.97 -18.08
C TYR A 195 2.62 -26.85 -17.29
N PHE A 196 1.62 -27.19 -16.50
CA PHE A 196 1.06 -26.27 -15.51
C PHE A 196 2.13 -25.81 -14.51
N LEU A 197 2.89 -26.75 -13.91
CA LEU A 197 3.95 -26.43 -12.97
C LEU A 197 5.09 -25.63 -13.64
N ILE A 198 5.45 -25.96 -14.88
CA ILE A 198 6.39 -25.19 -15.68
C ILE A 198 5.89 -23.75 -15.83
N GLY A 199 4.63 -23.54 -16.17
CA GLY A 199 4.02 -22.21 -16.27
C GLY A 199 4.08 -21.44 -14.95
N VAL A 200 3.79 -22.08 -13.82
CA VAL A 200 3.92 -21.48 -12.48
C VAL A 200 5.37 -21.05 -12.22
N ILE A 201 6.33 -21.95 -12.40
CA ILE A 201 7.75 -21.71 -12.10
C ILE A 201 8.32 -20.60 -12.98
N ILE A 202 8.08 -20.65 -14.29
CA ILE A 202 8.55 -19.61 -15.22
C ILE A 202 7.97 -18.24 -14.80
N THR A 203 6.68 -18.18 -14.46
CA THR A 203 6.06 -16.92 -14.05
C THR A 203 6.61 -16.39 -12.72
N ILE A 204 6.92 -17.26 -11.77
CA ILE A 204 7.59 -16.88 -10.52
C ILE A 204 8.97 -16.27 -10.79
N ILE A 205 9.74 -16.91 -11.67
CA ILE A 205 11.09 -16.44 -12.05
C ILE A 205 11.01 -15.10 -12.79
N MET A 206 10.14 -15.01 -13.80
CA MET A 206 9.98 -13.82 -14.63
C MET A 206 9.19 -12.70 -13.94
N GLN A 207 8.46 -13.00 -12.86
CA GLN A 207 7.55 -12.10 -12.15
C GLN A 207 6.51 -11.44 -13.07
N SER A 208 6.17 -12.10 -14.17
CA SER A 208 5.30 -11.58 -15.22
C SER A 208 4.56 -12.70 -15.94
N SER A 209 3.24 -12.79 -15.73
CA SER A 209 2.40 -13.72 -16.49
C SER A 209 2.35 -13.38 -17.98
N HIS A 210 2.39 -12.07 -18.32
CA HIS A 210 2.47 -11.64 -19.72
C HIS A 210 3.71 -12.18 -20.44
N ALA A 211 4.87 -12.11 -19.78
CA ALA A 211 6.10 -12.62 -20.36
C ALA A 211 6.02 -14.14 -20.57
N THR A 212 5.46 -14.88 -19.59
CA THR A 212 5.26 -16.33 -19.70
C THR A 212 4.26 -16.69 -20.81
N ILE A 213 3.14 -15.98 -20.90
CA ILE A 213 2.14 -16.20 -21.96
C ILE A 213 2.74 -15.88 -23.33
N THR A 214 3.50 -14.79 -23.46
CA THR A 214 4.21 -14.42 -24.70
C THR A 214 5.21 -15.51 -25.11
N LEU A 215 5.97 -16.02 -24.15
CA LEU A 215 6.91 -17.12 -24.38
C LEU A 215 6.19 -18.38 -24.86
N ALA A 216 5.05 -18.74 -24.24
CA ALA A 216 4.23 -19.87 -24.66
C ALA A 216 3.64 -19.68 -26.07
N ILE A 217 3.10 -18.49 -26.36
CA ILE A 217 2.58 -18.16 -27.70
C ILE A 217 3.68 -18.24 -28.77
N THR A 218 4.89 -17.72 -28.47
CA THR A 218 6.01 -17.75 -29.42
C THR A 218 6.55 -19.16 -29.64
N ALA A 219 6.66 -19.96 -28.57
CA ALA A 219 7.07 -21.37 -28.68
C ALA A 219 6.03 -22.21 -29.45
N LEU A 220 4.73 -21.95 -29.22
CA LEU A 220 3.64 -22.59 -29.98
C LEU A 220 3.69 -22.21 -31.46
N ALA A 221 3.88 -20.92 -31.77
CA ALA A 221 4.02 -20.43 -33.14
C ALA A 221 5.21 -21.04 -33.89
N ALA A 222 6.31 -21.33 -33.18
CA ALA A 222 7.48 -22.02 -33.71
C ALA A 222 7.31 -23.56 -33.79
N GLY A 223 6.16 -24.10 -33.30
CA GLY A 223 5.90 -25.55 -33.27
C GLY A 223 6.76 -26.31 -32.24
N GLN A 224 7.30 -25.64 -31.24
CA GLN A 224 8.15 -26.26 -30.22
C GLN A 224 7.36 -26.87 -29.06
N ILE A 225 6.13 -26.47 -28.87
CA ILE A 225 5.20 -27.02 -27.87
C ILE A 225 3.83 -27.26 -28.51
N THR A 226 3.08 -28.21 -27.96
CA THR A 226 1.70 -28.48 -28.44
C THR A 226 0.73 -27.45 -27.87
N TYR A 227 -0.44 -27.34 -28.53
CA TYR A 227 -1.52 -26.46 -28.07
C TYR A 227 -1.98 -26.82 -26.64
N GLU A 228 -2.15 -28.12 -26.33
CA GLU A 228 -2.55 -28.62 -25.03
C GLU A 228 -1.55 -28.23 -23.92
N ASN A 229 -0.26 -28.38 -24.20
CA ASN A 229 0.80 -28.01 -23.27
C ASN A 229 0.86 -26.49 -23.07
N SER A 230 0.60 -25.71 -24.12
CA SER A 230 0.50 -24.24 -24.04
C SER A 230 -0.66 -23.78 -23.17
N ILE A 231 -1.80 -24.44 -23.26
CA ILE A 231 -2.96 -24.21 -22.38
C ILE A 231 -2.57 -24.42 -20.91
N ALA A 232 -1.88 -25.52 -20.61
CA ALA A 232 -1.42 -25.81 -19.26
C ALA A 232 -0.44 -24.74 -18.73
N ILE A 233 0.50 -24.26 -19.55
CA ILE A 233 1.40 -23.16 -19.21
C ILE A 233 0.62 -21.88 -18.90
N VAL A 234 -0.39 -21.55 -19.72
CA VAL A 234 -1.23 -20.34 -19.50
C VAL A 234 -1.99 -20.43 -18.19
N ILE A 235 -2.59 -21.57 -17.86
CA ILE A 235 -3.25 -21.77 -16.56
C ILE A 235 -2.25 -21.59 -15.42
N GLY A 236 -1.07 -22.22 -15.52
CA GLY A 236 0.01 -22.09 -14.53
C GLY A 236 0.53 -20.67 -14.37
N SER A 237 0.64 -19.93 -15.47
CA SER A 237 1.13 -18.54 -15.44
C SER A 237 0.22 -17.62 -14.63
N ASN A 238 -1.10 -17.83 -14.66
CA ASN A 238 -2.05 -17.06 -13.88
C ASN A 238 -1.90 -17.32 -12.37
N VAL A 239 -1.64 -18.57 -11.97
CA VAL A 239 -1.33 -18.90 -10.57
C VAL A 239 0.02 -18.31 -10.16
N GLY A 240 1.05 -18.46 -10.99
CA GLY A 240 2.39 -17.91 -10.75
C GLY A 240 2.40 -16.39 -10.57
N SER A 241 1.48 -15.67 -11.21
CA SER A 241 1.37 -14.21 -11.11
C SER A 241 1.07 -13.71 -9.70
N THR A 242 0.49 -14.55 -8.85
CA THR A 242 0.17 -14.22 -7.45
C THR A 242 1.43 -13.98 -6.60
N ILE A 243 2.61 -14.41 -7.05
CA ILE A 243 3.88 -14.21 -6.34
C ILE A 243 4.15 -12.73 -6.07
N MET A 244 3.78 -11.82 -6.98
CA MET A 244 3.95 -10.38 -6.79
C MET A 244 3.11 -9.86 -5.62
N SER A 245 1.87 -10.33 -5.50
CA SER A 245 1.00 -10.00 -4.36
C SER A 245 1.54 -10.58 -3.05
N ILE A 246 2.11 -11.79 -3.10
CA ILE A 246 2.73 -12.44 -1.92
C ILE A 246 3.96 -11.63 -1.47
N ILE A 247 4.80 -11.17 -2.40
CA ILE A 247 5.95 -10.31 -2.09
C ILE A 247 5.48 -8.98 -1.48
N GLY A 248 4.46 -8.33 -2.06
CA GLY A 248 3.87 -7.11 -1.53
C GLY A 248 3.25 -7.29 -0.13
N ALA A 249 2.77 -8.49 0.19
CA ALA A 249 2.19 -8.79 1.50
C ALA A 249 3.22 -8.88 2.65
N PHE A 250 4.52 -9.06 2.34
CA PHE A 250 5.54 -9.10 3.40
C PHE A 250 5.68 -7.77 4.13
N SER A 251 5.53 -6.66 3.42
CA SER A 251 5.55 -5.30 3.98
C SER A 251 4.16 -4.78 4.37
N ALA A 252 3.08 -5.49 3.99
CA ALA A 252 1.71 -5.08 4.23
C ALA A 252 1.21 -5.44 5.63
N ASN A 253 0.31 -4.62 6.15
CA ASN A 253 -0.45 -4.92 7.37
C ASN A 253 -1.48 -6.04 7.14
N ILE A 254 -2.27 -6.37 8.17
CA ILE A 254 -3.24 -7.46 8.10
C ILE A 254 -4.29 -7.27 6.99
N GLU A 255 -4.68 -6.02 6.71
CA GLU A 255 -5.67 -5.73 5.66
C GLU A 255 -5.09 -6.02 4.28
N GLY A 256 -3.85 -5.61 4.01
CA GLY A 256 -3.15 -5.94 2.77
C GLY A 256 -2.93 -7.46 2.61
N LYS A 257 -2.62 -8.17 3.70
CA LYS A 257 -2.52 -9.64 3.69
C LYS A 257 -3.84 -10.33 3.34
N LYS A 258 -4.99 -9.81 3.82
CA LYS A 258 -6.32 -10.31 3.41
C LYS A 258 -6.50 -10.23 1.90
N LEU A 259 -6.12 -9.11 1.29
CA LEU A 259 -6.25 -8.91 -0.15
C LEU A 259 -5.35 -9.86 -0.94
N THR A 260 -4.14 -10.12 -0.46
CA THR A 260 -3.23 -11.12 -1.05
C THR A 260 -3.81 -12.53 -0.99
N VAL A 261 -4.34 -12.94 0.16
CA VAL A 261 -5.00 -14.25 0.31
C VAL A 261 -6.16 -14.38 -0.67
N ALA A 262 -6.95 -13.33 -0.83
CA ALA A 262 -8.03 -13.29 -1.81
C ALA A 262 -7.54 -13.49 -3.25
N HIS A 263 -6.44 -12.82 -3.63
CA HIS A 263 -5.85 -12.94 -4.96
C HIS A 263 -5.34 -14.36 -5.24
N VAL A 264 -4.71 -14.98 -4.26
CA VAL A 264 -4.28 -16.39 -4.35
C VAL A 264 -5.49 -17.32 -4.49
N ILE A 265 -6.53 -17.16 -3.67
CA ILE A 265 -7.76 -17.96 -3.75
C ILE A 265 -8.39 -17.81 -5.13
N PHE A 266 -8.51 -16.59 -5.66
CA PHE A 266 -9.08 -16.30 -6.96
C PHE A 266 -8.35 -17.08 -8.07
N ASN A 267 -7.04 -16.90 -8.21
CA ASN A 267 -6.27 -17.52 -9.28
C ASN A 267 -6.18 -19.05 -9.13
N PHE A 268 -5.96 -19.54 -7.90
CA PHE A 268 -5.81 -20.97 -7.64
C PHE A 268 -7.13 -21.73 -7.87
N THR A 269 -8.25 -21.20 -7.38
CA THR A 269 -9.56 -21.83 -7.58
C THR A 269 -9.95 -21.81 -9.05
N THR A 270 -9.74 -20.69 -9.76
CA THR A 270 -9.99 -20.62 -11.21
C THR A 270 -9.12 -21.62 -11.96
N ALA A 271 -7.84 -21.76 -11.61
CA ALA A 271 -6.94 -22.71 -12.22
C ALA A 271 -7.40 -24.16 -12.01
N ILE A 272 -7.83 -24.53 -10.81
CA ILE A 272 -8.38 -25.88 -10.54
C ILE A 272 -9.60 -26.14 -11.43
N ILE A 273 -10.54 -25.20 -11.52
CA ILE A 273 -11.74 -25.34 -12.35
C ILE A 273 -11.35 -25.54 -13.83
N MET A 274 -10.40 -24.73 -14.33
CA MET A 274 -9.94 -24.81 -15.71
C MET A 274 -9.16 -26.09 -16.00
N LEU A 275 -8.35 -26.59 -15.05
CA LEU A 275 -7.64 -27.86 -15.20
C LEU A 275 -8.60 -29.07 -15.22
N VAL A 276 -9.59 -29.08 -14.31
CA VAL A 276 -10.58 -30.17 -14.23
C VAL A 276 -11.49 -30.19 -15.47
N LEU A 277 -11.86 -29.01 -15.94
CA LEU A 277 -12.76 -28.81 -17.08
C LEU A 277 -12.01 -28.37 -18.35
N VAL A 278 -10.76 -28.80 -18.53
CA VAL A 278 -9.93 -28.34 -19.65
C VAL A 278 -10.57 -28.67 -21.01
N ASN A 279 -11.10 -29.87 -21.20
CA ASN A 279 -11.73 -30.27 -22.45
C ASN A 279 -12.99 -29.44 -22.80
N PRO A 280 -13.98 -29.25 -21.90
CA PRO A 280 -15.08 -28.32 -22.13
C PRO A 280 -14.64 -26.91 -22.48
N PHE A 281 -13.63 -26.37 -21.79
CA PHE A 281 -13.15 -25.02 -22.06
C PHE A 281 -12.35 -24.90 -23.36
N THR A 282 -11.63 -25.95 -23.77
CA THR A 282 -10.99 -26.01 -25.09
C THR A 282 -12.06 -26.04 -26.20
N SER A 283 -13.12 -26.85 -26.05
CA SER A 283 -14.24 -26.85 -26.99
C SER A 283 -14.96 -25.50 -27.06
N LEU A 284 -15.16 -24.84 -25.92
CA LEU A 284 -15.69 -23.47 -25.85
C LEU A 284 -14.78 -22.47 -26.57
N THR A 285 -13.46 -22.65 -26.44
CA THR A 285 -12.46 -21.83 -27.15
C THR A 285 -12.61 -22.00 -28.67
N ASP A 286 -12.78 -23.21 -29.16
CA ASP A 286 -12.96 -23.47 -30.58
C ASP A 286 -14.25 -22.81 -31.10
N ILE A 287 -15.37 -22.95 -30.40
CA ILE A 287 -16.65 -22.32 -30.77
C ILE A 287 -16.51 -20.78 -30.82
N LEU A 288 -15.93 -20.17 -29.78
CA LEU A 288 -15.77 -18.71 -29.72
C LEU A 288 -14.76 -18.21 -30.78
N SER A 289 -13.73 -19.00 -31.07
CA SER A 289 -12.74 -18.69 -32.10
C SER A 289 -13.38 -18.72 -33.49
N ALA A 290 -14.21 -19.73 -33.79
CA ALA A 290 -14.96 -19.81 -35.03
C ALA A 290 -15.92 -18.63 -35.22
N TRP A 291 -16.64 -18.22 -34.17
CA TRP A 291 -17.47 -17.01 -34.18
C TRP A 291 -16.67 -15.73 -34.43
N GLY A 292 -15.44 -15.66 -33.89
CA GLY A 292 -14.51 -14.55 -34.09
C GLY A 292 -13.78 -14.55 -35.44
N GLY A 293 -14.05 -15.54 -36.31
CA GLY A 293 -13.39 -15.66 -37.60
C GLY A 293 -11.92 -16.10 -37.53
N ILE A 294 -11.51 -16.73 -36.41
CA ILE A 294 -10.18 -17.29 -36.23
C ILE A 294 -10.11 -18.64 -36.94
N ALA A 295 -9.09 -18.83 -37.76
CA ALA A 295 -8.90 -20.10 -38.52
C ALA A 295 -8.66 -21.28 -37.56
N ASP A 296 -9.07 -22.49 -37.96
CA ASP A 296 -9.01 -23.67 -37.10
C ASP A 296 -7.57 -24.07 -36.71
N ASP A 297 -6.62 -23.75 -37.54
CA ASP A 297 -5.18 -23.99 -37.35
C ASP A 297 -4.45 -22.86 -36.65
N ASP A 298 -5.12 -21.74 -36.36
CA ASP A 298 -4.50 -20.61 -35.64
C ASP A 298 -4.52 -20.80 -34.11
N TYR A 299 -3.74 -21.76 -33.65
CA TYR A 299 -3.63 -22.10 -32.24
C TYR A 299 -3.10 -20.94 -31.37
N THR A 300 -2.39 -19.98 -31.95
CA THR A 300 -1.87 -18.83 -31.23
C THR A 300 -2.97 -17.86 -30.82
N LEU A 301 -3.90 -17.56 -31.74
CA LEU A 301 -5.09 -16.77 -31.41
C LEU A 301 -6.05 -17.55 -30.50
N LYS A 302 -6.23 -18.86 -30.74
CA LYS A 302 -7.02 -19.71 -29.85
C LYS A 302 -6.49 -19.72 -28.42
N LEU A 303 -5.17 -19.68 -28.23
CA LEU A 303 -4.57 -19.58 -26.90
C LEU A 303 -4.90 -18.24 -26.20
N ALA A 304 -4.96 -17.13 -26.94
CA ALA A 304 -5.40 -15.83 -26.41
C ALA A 304 -6.90 -15.86 -26.04
N VAL A 305 -7.75 -16.51 -26.84
CA VAL A 305 -9.17 -16.75 -26.51
C VAL A 305 -9.28 -17.57 -25.22
N PHE A 306 -8.53 -18.67 -25.10
CA PHE A 306 -8.53 -19.51 -23.91
C PHE A 306 -8.12 -18.72 -22.64
N ASN A 307 -7.08 -17.91 -22.73
CA ASN A 307 -6.69 -17.02 -21.61
C ASN A 307 -7.81 -16.02 -21.26
N SER A 308 -8.54 -15.54 -22.28
CA SER A 308 -9.71 -14.67 -22.04
C SER A 308 -10.83 -15.41 -21.31
N ILE A 309 -11.12 -16.64 -21.67
CA ILE A 309 -12.10 -17.48 -20.98
C ILE A 309 -11.68 -17.69 -19.53
N PHE A 310 -10.39 -17.99 -19.27
CA PHE A 310 -9.86 -18.14 -17.91
C PHE A 310 -10.20 -16.94 -17.04
N GLN A 311 -9.87 -15.74 -17.48
CA GLN A 311 -10.08 -14.52 -16.71
C GLN A 311 -11.57 -14.18 -16.54
N VAL A 312 -12.35 -14.32 -17.60
CA VAL A 312 -13.80 -14.07 -17.58
C VAL A 312 -14.49 -15.03 -16.62
N VAL A 313 -14.19 -16.32 -16.67
CA VAL A 313 -14.74 -17.34 -15.77
C VAL A 313 -14.39 -17.00 -14.31
N GLY A 314 -13.13 -16.67 -14.04
CA GLY A 314 -12.71 -16.24 -12.71
C GLY A 314 -13.51 -15.04 -12.20
N VAL A 315 -13.64 -14.01 -13.03
CA VAL A 315 -14.39 -12.80 -12.67
C VAL A 315 -15.89 -13.10 -12.47
N LEU A 316 -16.51 -13.89 -13.35
CA LEU A 316 -17.92 -14.25 -13.24
C LEU A 316 -18.22 -15.01 -11.92
N ILE A 317 -17.31 -15.86 -11.48
CA ILE A 317 -17.45 -16.60 -10.21
C ILE A 317 -17.22 -15.67 -9.01
N PHE A 318 -16.14 -14.89 -9.00
CA PHE A 318 -15.67 -14.19 -7.79
C PHE A 318 -16.23 -12.78 -7.64
N TYR A 319 -16.60 -12.09 -8.71
CA TYR A 319 -17.16 -10.74 -8.59
C TYR A 319 -18.48 -10.70 -7.79
N PRO A 320 -19.45 -11.61 -7.99
CA PRO A 320 -20.62 -11.71 -7.11
C PRO A 320 -20.26 -12.06 -5.67
N LEU A 321 -19.20 -12.85 -5.48
CA LEU A 321 -18.73 -13.30 -4.17
C LEU A 321 -17.85 -12.28 -3.42
N THR A 322 -17.66 -11.06 -3.95
CA THR A 322 -16.80 -10.03 -3.33
C THR A 322 -17.15 -9.78 -1.84
N VAL A 323 -18.44 -9.62 -1.52
CA VAL A 323 -18.87 -9.36 -0.13
C VAL A 323 -18.77 -10.59 0.77
N PRO A 324 -19.24 -11.78 0.37
CA PRO A 324 -19.00 -13.02 1.12
C PRO A 324 -17.51 -13.29 1.37
N MET A 325 -16.67 -13.10 0.36
CA MET A 325 -15.22 -13.27 0.47
C MET A 325 -14.61 -12.28 1.46
N ALA A 326 -14.97 -11.00 1.40
CA ALA A 326 -14.50 -10.01 2.37
C ALA A 326 -14.90 -10.36 3.81
N ARG A 327 -16.13 -10.86 4.03
CA ARG A 327 -16.58 -11.34 5.35
C ARG A 327 -15.78 -12.55 5.81
N MET A 328 -15.53 -13.51 4.94
CA MET A 328 -14.72 -14.70 5.23
C MET A 328 -13.29 -14.29 5.63
N LEU A 329 -12.65 -13.42 4.85
CA LEU A 329 -11.29 -12.95 5.13
C LEU A 329 -11.21 -12.19 6.46
N ASN A 330 -12.18 -11.35 6.77
CA ASN A 330 -12.24 -10.65 8.06
C ASN A 330 -12.39 -11.59 9.24
N LYS A 331 -13.04 -12.75 9.06
CA LYS A 331 -13.23 -13.76 10.10
C LYS A 331 -11.98 -14.63 10.31
N TYR A 332 -11.31 -15.05 9.23
CA TYR A 332 -10.25 -16.06 9.31
C TYR A 332 -8.84 -15.49 9.21
N VAL A 333 -8.64 -14.38 8.53
CA VAL A 333 -7.34 -13.72 8.42
C VAL A 333 -7.25 -12.62 9.46
N VAL A 334 -6.92 -13.03 10.70
CA VAL A 334 -6.81 -12.15 11.86
C VAL A 334 -5.34 -11.98 12.22
N ALA A 335 -4.96 -10.80 12.66
CA ALA A 335 -3.61 -10.57 13.17
C ALA A 335 -3.31 -11.51 14.32
N LYS A 336 -2.28 -12.32 14.19
CA LYS A 336 -1.75 -13.10 15.33
C LYS A 336 -1.29 -12.06 16.35
N LYS A 337 -1.84 -12.10 17.55
CA LYS A 337 -1.34 -11.30 18.67
C LYS A 337 0.07 -11.81 19.01
N GLU A 338 1.05 -11.42 18.22
CA GLU A 338 2.43 -11.55 18.64
C GLU A 338 2.64 -10.57 19.78
N ARG A 339 3.00 -11.11 20.93
CA ARG A 339 3.57 -10.36 22.05
C ARG A 339 5.01 -9.97 21.67
N SER A 340 5.19 -9.24 20.58
CA SER A 340 6.42 -8.52 20.33
C SER A 340 6.53 -7.46 21.43
N LYS A 341 7.61 -7.49 22.20
CA LYS A 341 7.88 -6.44 23.19
C LYS A 341 8.13 -5.08 22.51
N VAL A 342 8.54 -5.08 21.25
CA VAL A 342 8.91 -3.89 20.46
C VAL A 342 7.82 -3.57 19.45
N ASP A 343 7.32 -2.33 19.45
CA ASP A 343 6.36 -1.83 18.47
C ASP A 343 7.11 -1.31 17.23
N HIS A 344 6.65 -1.80 16.06
CA HIS A 344 7.12 -1.42 14.73
C HIS A 344 6.04 -0.68 13.97
N ALA A 345 6.44 0.01 12.91
CA ALA A 345 5.52 0.65 11.99
C ALA A 345 4.54 -0.35 11.36
N LYS A 346 3.26 0.02 11.32
CA LYS A 346 2.15 -0.82 10.82
C LYS A 346 1.65 -0.39 9.46
N TYR A 347 1.81 0.88 9.14
CA TYR A 347 1.22 1.51 7.97
C TYR A 347 2.26 1.89 6.92
N LEU A 348 3.54 2.08 7.30
CA LEU A 348 4.61 2.46 6.38
C LEU A 348 4.84 1.37 5.33
N SER A 349 4.93 1.75 4.06
CA SER A 349 5.23 0.85 2.95
C SER A 349 6.08 1.56 1.89
N GLU A 350 7.06 0.85 1.32
CA GLU A 350 7.93 1.40 0.27
C GLU A 350 7.15 1.80 -0.99
N GLU A 351 6.07 1.06 -1.29
CA GLU A 351 5.23 1.30 -2.46
C GLU A 351 4.50 2.65 -2.35
N SER A 352 4.14 3.05 -1.12
CA SER A 352 3.49 4.34 -0.87
C SER A 352 4.41 5.53 -1.15
N LEU A 353 5.74 5.35 -1.12
CA LEU A 353 6.71 6.39 -1.48
C LEU A 353 6.63 6.82 -2.95
N ALA A 354 6.04 5.98 -3.81
CA ALA A 354 5.86 6.32 -5.22
C ALA A 354 4.88 7.48 -5.44
N PHE A 355 4.01 7.77 -4.47
CA PHE A 355 2.97 8.79 -4.55
C PHE A 355 3.00 9.68 -3.31
N SER A 356 3.27 10.96 -3.48
CA SER A 356 3.46 11.95 -2.42
C SER A 356 2.29 11.96 -1.41
N LYS A 357 1.04 12.02 -1.88
CA LYS A 357 -0.14 12.03 -1.02
C LYS A 357 -0.37 10.71 -0.28
N SER A 358 -0.03 9.58 -0.92
CA SER A 358 -0.09 8.26 -0.27
C SER A 358 0.91 8.18 0.88
N ALA A 359 2.16 8.63 0.63
CA ALA A 359 3.21 8.68 1.65
C ALA A 359 2.82 9.54 2.85
N ILE A 360 2.22 10.71 2.60
CA ILE A 360 1.73 11.62 3.65
C ILE A 360 0.62 10.96 4.49
N ASN A 361 -0.37 10.32 3.86
CA ASN A 361 -1.46 9.65 4.57
C ASN A 361 -0.98 8.48 5.43
N VAL A 362 -0.07 7.68 4.90
CA VAL A 362 0.54 6.56 5.63
C VAL A 362 1.34 7.08 6.82
N LEU A 363 2.12 8.14 6.61
CA LEU A 363 2.89 8.79 7.65
C LEU A 363 1.99 9.39 8.74
N ALA A 364 0.90 10.07 8.37
CA ALA A 364 -0.06 10.62 9.32
C ALA A 364 -0.67 9.53 10.22
N ARG A 365 -1.07 8.39 9.65
CA ARG A 365 -1.58 7.24 10.41
C ARG A 365 -0.53 6.64 11.35
N GLU A 366 0.72 6.59 10.91
CA GLU A 366 1.78 6.09 11.78
C GLU A 366 2.10 7.05 12.91
N ILE A 367 1.94 8.37 12.70
CA ILE A 367 2.00 9.37 13.77
C ILE A 367 0.85 9.17 14.77
N GLU A 368 -0.38 8.86 14.32
CA GLU A 368 -1.51 8.53 15.21
C GLU A 368 -1.20 7.28 16.06
N HIS A 369 -0.56 6.27 15.48
CA HIS A 369 -0.09 5.09 16.21
C HIS A 369 0.98 5.45 17.25
N LEU A 370 1.99 6.22 16.87
CA LEU A 370 3.03 6.70 17.77
C LEU A 370 2.45 7.59 18.89
N PHE A 371 1.45 8.43 18.57
CA PHE A 371 0.73 9.27 19.52
C PHE A 371 0.01 8.42 20.58
N SER A 372 -0.72 7.39 20.16
CA SER A 372 -1.40 6.45 21.07
C SER A 372 -0.43 5.76 22.04
N ASN A 373 0.75 5.35 21.55
CA ASN A 373 1.81 4.78 22.38
C ASN A 373 2.35 5.81 23.36
N THR A 374 2.57 7.04 22.90
CA THR A 374 3.05 8.16 23.73
C THR A 374 2.09 8.46 24.86
N LEU A 375 0.79 8.56 24.59
CA LEU A 375 -0.23 8.75 25.64
C LEU A 375 -0.20 7.61 26.67
N SER A 376 -0.02 6.36 26.22
CA SER A 376 0.09 5.20 27.12
C SER A 376 1.32 5.28 28.03
N ILE A 377 2.46 5.77 27.52
CA ILE A 377 3.70 5.97 28.32
C ILE A 377 3.49 7.11 29.31
N ILE A 378 2.98 8.25 28.86
CA ILE A 378 2.70 9.42 29.73
C ILE A 378 1.75 9.05 30.86
N ALA A 379 0.66 8.33 30.57
CA ALA A 379 -0.26 7.87 31.61
C ALA A 379 0.47 7.07 32.71
N LYS A 380 1.34 6.14 32.32
CA LYS A 380 2.09 5.33 33.27
C LYS A 380 3.07 6.13 34.12
N THR A 381 3.68 7.20 33.60
CA THR A 381 4.59 8.05 34.39
C THR A 381 3.90 8.75 35.54
N ILE A 382 2.60 8.97 35.45
CA ILE A 382 1.75 9.55 36.49
C ILE A 382 0.88 8.51 37.21
N SER A 383 1.26 7.23 37.11
CA SER A 383 0.58 6.11 37.76
C SER A 383 -0.88 5.95 37.34
N LEU A 384 -1.13 6.11 36.04
CA LEU A 384 -2.39 5.83 35.36
C LEU A 384 -2.17 4.82 34.24
N SER A 385 -3.25 4.31 33.67
CA SER A 385 -3.25 3.44 32.50
C SER A 385 -3.89 4.13 31.31
N LYS A 386 -3.67 3.61 30.09
CA LYS A 386 -4.37 4.10 28.90
C LYS A 386 -5.89 3.96 29.05
N ALA A 387 -6.36 2.87 29.68
CA ALA A 387 -7.79 2.68 29.98
C ALA A 387 -8.37 3.77 30.89
N ASP A 388 -7.56 4.39 31.78
CA ASP A 388 -8.01 5.49 32.62
C ASP A 388 -8.19 6.80 31.79
N ILE A 389 -7.46 6.95 30.68
CA ILE A 389 -7.66 8.05 29.72
C ILE A 389 -8.94 7.81 28.91
N GLU A 390 -9.18 6.59 28.46
CA GLU A 390 -10.34 6.21 27.61
C GLU A 390 -11.63 6.03 28.43
N SER A 391 -11.58 6.10 29.76
CA SER A 391 -12.70 5.88 30.67
C SER A 391 -13.59 7.10 30.78
N GLU A 392 -14.90 6.90 30.84
CA GLU A 392 -15.91 7.94 31.13
C GLU A 392 -16.09 8.21 32.66
N GLU A 393 -15.39 7.45 33.53
CA GLU A 393 -15.48 7.67 34.97
C GLU A 393 -15.05 9.10 35.35
N PRO A 394 -15.66 9.74 36.35
CA PRO A 394 -15.22 11.05 36.82
C PRO A 394 -13.74 11.07 37.19
N VAL A 395 -12.98 12.06 36.70
CA VAL A 395 -11.52 12.14 36.85
C VAL A 395 -11.10 12.01 38.32
N GLY A 396 -11.82 12.68 39.24
CA GLY A 396 -11.55 12.57 40.68
C GLY A 396 -11.70 11.15 41.23
N ALA A 397 -12.66 10.39 40.76
CA ALA A 397 -12.86 9.00 41.16
C ALA A 397 -11.69 8.08 40.69
N VAL A 398 -11.22 8.28 39.45
CA VAL A 398 -10.07 7.55 38.91
C VAL A 398 -8.81 7.86 39.72
N ILE A 399 -8.54 9.12 40.01
CA ILE A 399 -7.35 9.52 40.79
C ILE A 399 -7.42 8.94 42.22
N ALA A 400 -8.58 8.92 42.85
CA ALA A 400 -8.79 8.33 44.18
C ALA A 400 -8.53 6.80 44.17
N LYS A 401 -8.96 6.08 43.13
CA LYS A 401 -8.68 4.64 42.93
C LYS A 401 -7.19 4.37 42.68
N ARG A 402 -6.49 5.26 41.97
CA ARG A 402 -5.06 5.16 41.62
C ARG A 402 -4.16 5.90 42.61
N ASN A 403 -4.35 5.68 43.91
CA ASN A 403 -3.61 6.37 44.99
C ASN A 403 -2.24 5.76 45.27
N LYS A 404 -1.88 4.63 44.68
CA LYS A 404 -0.56 3.99 44.83
C LYS A 404 0.29 4.26 43.58
N PRO A 405 1.58 4.60 43.74
CA PRO A 405 2.47 4.75 42.61
C PRO A 405 2.67 3.42 41.89
N MET A 406 2.69 3.48 40.55
CA MET A 406 2.95 2.35 39.70
C MET A 406 4.45 2.29 39.41
N GLU A 407 5.08 1.18 39.71
CA GLU A 407 6.48 0.95 39.36
C GLU A 407 6.58 0.71 37.85
N VAL A 408 7.22 1.62 37.13
CA VAL A 408 7.33 1.61 35.70
C VAL A 408 8.76 1.94 35.28
N ASP A 409 9.39 1.04 34.53
CA ASP A 409 10.65 1.35 33.86
C ASP A 409 10.36 2.17 32.60
N PHE A 410 10.61 3.46 32.69
CA PHE A 410 10.42 4.38 31.57
C PHE A 410 11.32 4.03 30.38
N ASN A 411 12.55 3.61 30.62
CA ASN A 411 13.49 3.29 29.55
C ASN A 411 13.05 2.06 28.79
N GLU A 412 12.55 1.02 29.49
CA GLU A 412 11.98 -0.17 28.84
C GLU A 412 10.78 0.20 27.96
N LEU A 413 9.89 1.05 28.43
CA LEU A 413 8.74 1.50 27.66
C LEU A 413 9.15 2.35 26.45
N TYR A 414 10.10 3.26 26.65
CA TYR A 414 10.61 4.11 25.59
C TYR A 414 11.28 3.29 24.48
N GLU A 415 12.18 2.37 24.82
CA GLU A 415 12.87 1.51 23.84
C GLU A 415 11.88 0.60 23.10
N ASN A 416 10.92 -0.02 23.80
CA ASN A 416 10.03 -1.01 23.23
C ASN A 416 8.80 -0.43 22.51
N ARG A 417 8.31 0.75 22.92
CA ARG A 417 7.04 1.30 22.44
C ARG A 417 7.16 2.56 21.59
N PHE A 418 8.31 3.23 21.66
CA PHE A 418 8.49 4.53 21.03
C PHE A 418 9.68 4.57 20.07
N LYS A 419 10.88 4.26 20.54
CA LYS A 419 12.14 4.56 19.86
C LYS A 419 12.25 3.92 18.47
N VAL A 420 11.90 2.63 18.35
CA VAL A 420 12.00 1.91 17.07
C VAL A 420 11.01 2.50 16.09
N LEU A 421 9.75 2.62 16.49
CA LEU A 421 8.68 3.18 15.68
C LEU A 421 8.98 4.63 15.24
N TYR A 422 9.50 5.45 16.16
CA TYR A 422 9.94 6.82 15.87
C TYR A 422 11.05 6.85 14.81
N SER A 423 12.04 5.96 14.92
CA SER A 423 13.14 5.89 13.94
C SER A 423 12.65 5.50 12.55
N GLU A 424 11.76 4.50 12.46
CA GLU A 424 11.14 4.07 11.21
C GLU A 424 10.31 5.20 10.56
N ILE A 425 9.57 5.97 11.35
CA ILE A 425 8.83 7.16 10.89
C ILE A 425 9.76 8.23 10.33
N ILE A 426 10.84 8.55 11.03
CA ILE A 426 11.80 9.58 10.58
C ILE A 426 12.48 9.13 9.28
N GLU A 427 12.96 7.89 9.20
CA GLU A 427 13.59 7.33 7.99
C GLU A 427 12.63 7.39 6.80
N TYR A 428 11.42 6.89 6.97
CA TYR A 428 10.38 6.95 5.94
C TYR A 428 10.06 8.39 5.49
N SER A 429 9.98 9.33 6.44
CA SER A 429 9.69 10.73 6.12
C SER A 429 10.77 11.40 5.27
N VAL A 430 12.04 10.99 5.44
CA VAL A 430 13.16 11.47 4.62
C VAL A 430 13.06 10.92 3.20
N ASP A 431 12.72 9.63 3.06
CA ASP A 431 12.56 9.02 1.74
C ASP A 431 11.33 9.56 1.00
N ALA A 432 10.23 9.80 1.71
CA ALA A 432 9.03 10.45 1.16
C ALA A 432 9.33 11.88 0.65
N ALA A 433 10.19 12.63 1.33
CA ALA A 433 10.57 13.98 0.93
C ALA A 433 11.32 14.04 -0.41
N LYS A 434 12.03 12.98 -0.80
CA LYS A 434 12.74 12.92 -2.09
C LYS A 434 11.80 12.96 -3.29
N ASN A 435 10.58 12.44 -3.12
CA ASN A 435 9.58 12.32 -4.18
C ASN A 435 8.40 13.30 -3.99
N ALA A 436 8.44 14.15 -2.96
CA ALA A 436 7.37 15.08 -2.64
C ALA A 436 7.30 16.22 -3.67
N SER A 437 6.06 16.62 -4.03
CA SER A 437 5.83 17.83 -4.80
C SER A 437 6.14 19.10 -3.98
N SER A 438 6.29 20.26 -4.63
CA SER A 438 6.49 21.54 -3.94
C SER A 438 5.37 21.86 -2.95
N ASP A 439 4.14 21.47 -3.26
CA ASP A 439 2.95 21.73 -2.44
C ASP A 439 2.81 20.75 -1.27
N ASP A 440 3.29 19.52 -1.45
CA ASP A 440 3.16 18.43 -0.47
C ASP A 440 4.33 18.41 0.53
N LEU A 441 5.49 18.93 0.15
CA LEU A 441 6.69 18.96 1.00
C LEU A 441 6.47 19.69 2.35
N PRO A 442 5.85 20.87 2.41
CA PRO A 442 5.57 21.54 3.68
C PRO A 442 4.69 20.68 4.60
N VAL A 443 3.65 20.04 4.06
CA VAL A 443 2.74 19.16 4.80
C VAL A 443 3.49 17.97 5.40
N LEU A 444 4.35 17.35 4.62
CA LEU A 444 5.17 16.22 5.06
C LEU A 444 6.14 16.63 6.17
N LEU A 445 6.72 17.83 6.09
CA LEU A 445 7.59 18.36 7.13
C LEU A 445 6.82 18.67 8.43
N ASP A 446 5.59 19.17 8.35
CA ASP A 446 4.75 19.43 9.51
C ASP A 446 4.32 18.12 10.19
N ILE A 447 3.96 17.09 9.44
CA ILE A 447 3.67 15.76 9.99
C ILE A 447 4.92 15.15 10.64
N ARG A 448 6.10 15.28 10.03
CA ARG A 448 7.37 14.87 10.66
C ARG A 448 7.65 15.62 11.96
N ARG A 449 7.32 16.92 12.03
CA ARG A 449 7.44 17.72 13.26
C ARG A 449 6.55 17.17 14.38
N CYS A 450 5.41 16.58 14.08
CA CYS A 450 4.57 15.90 15.08
C CYS A 450 5.33 14.76 15.78
N ALA A 451 6.10 13.94 15.04
CA ALA A 451 6.93 12.91 15.67
C ALA A 451 7.99 13.49 16.62
N MET A 452 8.60 14.61 16.24
CA MET A 452 9.58 15.30 17.10
C MET A 452 8.93 15.85 18.38
N ASN A 453 7.73 16.42 18.26
CA ASN A 453 6.96 16.93 19.40
C ASN A 453 6.53 15.79 20.35
N LEU A 454 6.24 14.59 19.83
CA LEU A 454 5.99 13.39 20.64
C LEU A 454 7.24 12.98 21.44
N ALA A 455 8.42 13.00 20.81
CA ALA A 455 9.68 12.71 21.49
C ALA A 455 9.98 13.72 22.61
N GLU A 456 9.70 15.00 22.37
CA GLU A 456 9.84 16.07 23.37
C GLU A 456 8.85 15.87 24.52
N SER A 457 7.59 15.55 24.24
CA SER A 457 6.57 15.25 25.26
C SER A 457 7.00 14.09 26.18
N LEU A 458 7.64 13.06 25.63
CA LEU A 458 8.17 11.95 26.44
C LEU A 458 9.36 12.37 27.33
N LYS A 459 10.22 13.29 26.87
CA LYS A 459 11.30 13.85 27.75
C LYS A 459 10.72 14.60 28.94
N HIS A 460 9.67 15.39 28.73
CA HIS A 460 8.95 16.04 29.81
C HIS A 460 8.33 15.01 30.77
N ALA A 461 7.70 13.98 30.26
CA ALA A 461 7.13 12.90 31.06
C ALA A 461 8.17 12.15 31.89
N GLN A 462 9.33 11.86 31.30
CA GLN A 462 10.48 11.26 32.00
C GLN A 462 10.96 12.14 33.16
N THR A 463 11.04 13.45 32.94
CA THR A 463 11.52 14.41 33.95
C THR A 463 10.59 14.49 35.17
N ILE A 464 9.27 14.42 34.96
CA ILE A 464 8.30 14.55 36.07
C ILE A 464 8.10 13.23 36.83
N GLN A 465 8.35 12.07 36.24
CA GLN A 465 8.06 10.74 36.82
C GLN A 465 8.63 10.56 38.25
N PRO A 466 9.92 10.87 38.54
CA PRO A 466 10.49 10.65 39.88
C PRO A 466 9.78 11.43 40.97
N ASN A 467 9.38 12.67 40.67
CA ASN A 467 8.70 13.53 41.62
C ASN A 467 7.25 13.09 41.87
N PHE A 468 6.52 12.70 40.79
CA PHE A 468 5.18 12.12 40.94
C PHE A 468 5.22 10.86 41.82
N PHE A 469 6.18 9.95 41.55
CA PHE A 469 6.35 8.74 42.36
C PHE A 469 6.64 9.08 43.84
N ARG A 470 7.57 10.02 44.09
CA ARG A 470 7.96 10.44 45.41
C ARG A 470 6.85 11.13 46.19
N PHE A 471 6.13 12.06 45.55
CA PHE A 471 5.20 12.94 46.28
C PHE A 471 3.80 12.35 46.39
N MET A 472 3.44 11.36 45.58
CA MET A 472 2.20 10.57 45.79
C MET A 472 2.20 9.82 47.13
N THR A 473 3.36 9.44 47.66
CA THR A 473 3.52 8.70 48.90
C THR A 473 4.11 9.55 50.02
N SER A 474 4.15 10.88 49.84
CA SER A 474 4.71 11.80 50.82
C SER A 474 3.88 11.83 52.11
N GLN A 475 4.56 11.89 53.26
CA GLN A 475 3.91 12.13 54.56
C GLN A 475 3.36 13.56 54.72
N ASN A 476 3.81 14.48 53.87
CA ASN A 476 3.30 15.84 53.84
C ASN A 476 2.04 15.88 52.99
N GLU A 477 0.87 15.98 53.63
CA GLU A 477 -0.43 15.98 52.99
C GLU A 477 -0.63 17.13 51.98
N HIS A 478 -0.02 18.29 52.21
CA HIS A 478 -0.17 19.45 51.34
C HIS A 478 0.52 19.26 49.98
N ILE A 479 1.74 18.70 49.96
CA ILE A 479 2.42 18.42 48.69
C ILE A 479 1.77 17.25 47.97
N GLN A 480 1.34 16.22 48.72
CA GLN A 480 0.59 15.08 48.16
C GLN A 480 -0.70 15.55 47.45
N LEU A 481 -1.45 16.44 48.11
CA LEU A 481 -2.67 17.01 47.55
C LEU A 481 -2.38 17.85 46.29
N ALA A 482 -1.29 18.63 46.28
CA ALA A 482 -0.87 19.45 45.16
C ALA A 482 -0.52 18.57 43.92
N TYR A 483 0.24 17.48 44.10
CA TYR A 483 0.54 16.54 43.01
C TYR A 483 -0.70 15.77 42.53
N ASN A 484 -1.63 15.42 43.43
CA ASN A 484 -2.90 14.81 43.01
C ASN A 484 -3.79 15.78 42.21
N LYS A 485 -3.78 17.09 42.55
CA LYS A 485 -4.46 18.10 41.72
C LYS A 485 -3.81 18.20 40.33
N LEU A 486 -2.47 18.17 40.26
CA LEU A 486 -1.75 18.20 38.98
C LEU A 486 -2.06 16.95 38.14
N ARG A 487 -2.13 15.76 38.77
CA ARG A 487 -2.57 14.49 38.11
C ARG A 487 -4.01 14.60 37.60
N THR A 488 -4.92 15.16 38.40
CA THR A 488 -6.31 15.37 38.02
C THR A 488 -6.42 16.23 36.76
N LYS A 489 -5.72 17.35 36.73
CA LYS A 489 -5.69 18.25 35.57
C LYS A 489 -5.06 17.58 34.35
N LEU A 490 -3.96 16.88 34.53
CA LEU A 490 -3.29 16.20 33.44
C LEU A 490 -4.19 15.09 32.85
N LEU A 491 -4.85 14.27 33.69
CA LEU A 491 -5.78 13.25 33.19
C LEU A 491 -6.96 13.87 32.43
N TYR A 492 -7.55 14.93 32.95
CA TYR A 492 -8.63 15.66 32.27
C TYR A 492 -8.17 16.14 30.89
N THR A 493 -7.00 16.74 30.81
CA THR A 493 -6.41 17.24 29.58
C THR A 493 -6.09 16.12 28.58
N LEU A 494 -5.51 15.01 29.07
CA LEU A 494 -5.20 13.85 28.22
C LEU A 494 -6.46 13.19 27.63
N ARG A 495 -7.59 13.20 28.39
CA ARG A 495 -8.89 12.75 27.88
C ARG A 495 -9.37 13.63 26.75
N LEU A 496 -9.40 14.94 26.94
CA LEU A 496 -9.82 15.89 25.90
C LEU A 496 -8.95 15.79 24.65
N ILE A 497 -7.65 15.64 24.80
CA ILE A 497 -6.72 15.44 23.69
C ILE A 497 -7.00 14.12 22.97
N ASN A 498 -7.26 13.04 23.72
CA ASN A 498 -7.55 11.72 23.16
C ASN A 498 -8.90 11.68 22.43
N GLU A 499 -9.95 12.26 23.00
CA GLU A 499 -11.28 12.39 22.35
C GLU A 499 -11.15 13.13 21.01
N ASN A 500 -10.45 14.26 21.01
CA ASN A 500 -10.21 15.03 19.81
C ASN A 500 -9.32 14.32 18.77
N ALA A 501 -8.48 13.38 19.17
CA ALA A 501 -7.64 12.59 18.26
C ALA A 501 -8.41 11.43 17.59
N ILE A 502 -9.40 10.82 18.26
CA ILE A 502 -10.08 9.59 17.83
C ILE A 502 -11.29 9.85 16.89
N GLU A 503 -11.99 10.98 17.00
CA GLU A 503 -13.22 11.24 16.23
C GLU A 503 -13.06 11.29 14.70
N SER A 504 -11.84 11.22 14.18
CA SER A 504 -11.57 11.33 12.75
C SER A 504 -11.82 10.05 11.92
N THR A 505 -12.18 8.91 12.52
CA THR A 505 -12.11 7.60 11.81
C THR A 505 -13.47 6.97 11.46
N GLU A 506 -14.60 7.38 11.98
CA GLU A 506 -15.83 6.58 11.83
C GLU A 506 -17.07 7.23 11.18
N LYS A 507 -17.13 8.53 10.90
CA LYS A 507 -18.35 9.18 10.35
C LYS A 507 -18.08 10.01 9.09
N ASP A 508 -18.39 9.42 7.96
CA ASP A 508 -18.14 9.94 6.59
C ASP A 508 -19.28 10.81 6.00
N GLU A 509 -20.30 11.25 6.75
CA GLU A 509 -21.55 11.74 6.13
C GLU A 509 -21.92 13.22 6.28
N ASP A 510 -21.31 14.05 7.13
CA ASP A 510 -21.73 15.47 7.25
C ASP A 510 -20.55 16.47 7.21
N LYS A 511 -20.31 17.03 6.02
CA LYS A 511 -19.16 17.89 5.70
C LYS A 511 -19.22 19.32 6.29
N GLU A 512 -20.40 19.86 6.52
CA GLU A 512 -20.62 21.21 7.07
C GLU A 512 -20.45 21.22 8.61
N PHE A 513 -20.69 20.08 9.24
CA PHE A 513 -20.48 19.86 10.67
C PHE A 513 -18.99 19.84 11.05
N LEU A 514 -18.15 19.24 10.21
CA LEU A 514 -16.70 19.07 10.46
C LEU A 514 -15.91 20.39 10.50
N SER A 515 -16.30 21.41 9.72
CA SER A 515 -15.56 22.68 9.70
C SER A 515 -15.88 23.58 10.90
N ARG A 516 -17.14 23.61 11.35
CA ARG A 516 -17.57 24.36 12.55
C ARG A 516 -17.07 23.73 13.83
N ASP A 517 -16.99 22.41 13.86
CA ASP A 517 -16.52 21.66 15.01
C ASP A 517 -14.99 21.79 15.19
N PHE A 518 -14.23 21.95 14.10
CA PHE A 518 -12.78 22.13 14.14
C PHE A 518 -12.35 23.41 14.88
N GLU A 519 -13.01 24.54 14.62
CA GLU A 519 -12.71 25.82 15.30
C GLU A 519 -13.06 25.76 16.78
N SER A 520 -14.17 25.11 17.14
CA SER A 520 -14.58 24.85 18.53
C SER A 520 -13.56 23.97 19.26
N GLN A 521 -13.05 22.93 18.63
CA GLN A 521 -12.06 22.02 19.19
C GLN A 521 -10.68 22.68 19.37
N ILE A 522 -10.25 23.53 18.44
CA ILE A 522 -9.04 24.35 18.59
C ILE A 522 -9.18 25.31 19.78
N ASN A 523 -10.32 25.94 19.91
CA ASN A 523 -10.59 26.85 21.03
C ASN A 523 -10.57 26.11 22.37
N ALA A 524 -11.17 24.92 22.47
CA ALA A 524 -11.12 24.06 23.65
C ALA A 524 -9.67 23.65 24.00
N LEU A 525 -8.85 23.28 23.00
CA LEU A 525 -7.44 22.95 23.23
C LEU A 525 -6.62 24.16 23.69
N ASN A 526 -6.89 25.36 23.18
CA ASN A 526 -6.26 26.61 23.61
C ASN A 526 -6.68 27.03 25.03
N GLU A 527 -7.95 26.78 25.39
CA GLU A 527 -8.46 27.02 26.74
C GLU A 527 -7.78 26.14 27.77
N ILE A 528 -7.50 24.87 27.44
CA ILE A 528 -6.77 23.92 28.27
C ILE A 528 -5.36 24.44 28.61
N ILE A 529 -4.64 24.98 27.61
CA ILE A 529 -3.31 25.57 27.82
C ILE A 529 -3.40 26.74 28.78
N THR A 530 -4.48 27.50 28.76
CA THR A 530 -4.73 28.66 29.64
C THR A 530 -5.08 28.24 31.07
N ILE A 531 -5.85 27.14 31.25
CA ILE A 531 -6.20 26.60 32.59
C ILE A 531 -4.96 26.16 33.35
N LEU A 532 -3.94 25.65 32.69
CA LEU A 532 -2.68 25.25 33.30
C LEU A 532 -1.78 26.44 33.70
N ARG A 533 -2.08 27.67 33.23
CA ARG A 533 -1.34 28.90 33.55
C ARG A 533 -1.66 29.49 34.93
N ASN A 534 -2.83 29.27 35.49
CA ASN A 534 -3.38 30.06 36.61
C ASN A 534 -3.05 29.50 38.02
N GLU A 535 -2.02 28.63 38.21
CA GLU A 535 -1.77 27.98 39.52
C GLU A 535 -0.65 28.57 40.38
N GLU A 536 0.07 29.59 39.93
CA GLU A 536 1.21 30.11 40.66
C GLU A 536 0.85 30.77 42.02
N THR A 537 -0.37 31.34 42.09
CA THR A 537 -0.85 32.06 43.29
C THR A 537 -1.11 31.18 44.52
N HIS A 538 -1.43 29.90 44.34
CA HIS A 538 -1.70 29.00 45.47
C HIS A 538 -0.42 28.44 46.12
N LEU A 539 0.65 28.34 45.37
CA LEU A 539 1.93 27.82 45.83
C LEU A 539 2.61 28.80 46.82
N ASP A 540 2.55 30.09 46.54
CA ASP A 540 3.10 31.13 47.41
C ASP A 540 2.42 31.14 48.78
N ALA A 541 1.12 30.86 48.87
CA ALA A 541 0.42 30.72 50.13
C ALA A 541 0.92 29.52 50.94
N LEU A 542 1.13 28.35 50.33
CA LEU A 542 1.64 27.16 50.99
C LEU A 542 3.07 27.34 51.50
N LEU A 543 3.92 28.09 50.79
CA LEU A 543 5.27 28.46 51.22
C LEU A 543 5.25 29.44 52.37
N ARG A 544 4.45 30.47 52.28
CA ARG A 544 4.31 31.52 53.31
C ARG A 544 3.80 30.93 54.61
N ASP A 545 2.86 30.02 54.55
CA ASP A 545 2.29 29.31 55.71
C ASP A 545 3.22 28.17 56.22
N ARG A 546 4.40 27.99 55.66
CA ARG A 546 5.36 26.90 55.96
C ARG A 546 4.77 25.49 55.88
N LYS A 547 3.74 25.28 55.07
CA LYS A 547 3.07 23.99 54.86
C LYS A 547 3.89 23.05 53.98
N ILE A 548 4.73 23.61 53.11
CA ILE A 548 5.68 22.88 52.25
C ILE A 548 7.08 23.51 52.36
N THR A 549 8.11 22.73 52.06
CA THR A 549 9.50 23.23 52.00
C THR A 549 9.81 23.92 50.69
N GLY A 550 10.82 24.77 50.62
CA GLY A 550 11.27 25.42 49.40
C GLY A 550 11.65 24.42 48.29
N THR A 551 12.25 23.27 48.64
CA THR A 551 12.55 22.20 47.68
C THR A 551 11.30 21.54 47.11
N MET A 552 10.27 21.34 47.92
CA MET A 552 8.97 20.80 47.43
C MET A 552 8.29 21.79 46.47
N ALA A 553 8.31 23.07 46.81
CA ALA A 553 7.77 24.12 45.98
C ALA A 553 8.49 24.21 44.63
N THR A 554 9.81 24.22 44.62
CA THR A 554 10.62 24.26 43.40
C THR A 554 10.35 23.03 42.50
N SER A 555 10.25 21.83 43.10
CA SER A 555 9.89 20.62 42.36
C SER A 555 8.53 20.75 41.72
N LEU A 556 7.50 21.21 42.45
CA LEU A 556 6.14 21.37 41.94
C LEU A 556 6.05 22.43 40.81
N MET A 557 6.77 23.56 40.96
CA MET A 557 6.86 24.61 39.94
C MET A 557 7.47 24.07 38.66
N ASN A 558 8.61 23.36 38.74
CA ASN A 558 9.27 22.76 37.58
C ASN A 558 8.39 21.73 36.92
N ASP A 559 7.77 20.83 37.70
CA ASP A 559 6.92 19.78 37.15
C ASP A 559 5.64 20.35 36.50
N THR A 560 5.05 21.40 37.07
CA THR A 560 3.93 22.13 36.46
C THR A 560 4.35 22.74 35.11
N ALA A 561 5.52 23.32 35.01
CA ALA A 561 6.04 23.84 33.74
C ALA A 561 6.29 22.74 32.73
N GLN A 562 6.84 21.59 33.14
CA GLN A 562 7.03 20.42 32.26
C GLN A 562 5.68 19.87 31.77
N VAL A 563 4.68 19.74 32.65
CA VAL A 563 3.32 19.30 32.28
C VAL A 563 2.70 20.24 31.27
N ARG A 564 2.85 21.56 31.46
CA ARG A 564 2.34 22.57 30.50
C ARG A 564 2.98 22.44 29.15
N SER A 565 4.31 22.31 29.06
CA SER A 565 5.03 22.14 27.80
C SER A 565 4.61 20.86 27.10
N MET A 566 4.52 19.75 27.84
CA MET A 566 4.06 18.45 27.31
C MET A 566 2.64 18.53 26.72
N VAL A 567 1.70 19.11 27.44
CA VAL A 567 0.30 19.28 26.99
C VAL A 567 0.23 20.17 25.75
N SER A 568 0.97 21.29 25.74
CA SER A 568 1.04 22.17 24.57
C SER A 568 1.55 21.47 23.33
N SER A 569 2.61 20.65 23.46
CA SER A 569 3.15 19.85 22.35
C SER A 569 2.14 18.82 21.86
N LEU A 570 1.43 18.13 22.76
CA LEU A 570 0.39 17.14 22.38
C LEU A 570 -0.80 17.81 21.68
N ALA A 571 -1.26 18.95 22.19
CA ALA A 571 -2.35 19.72 21.57
C ALA A 571 -1.97 20.19 20.15
N GLN A 572 -0.74 20.69 19.97
CA GLN A 572 -0.25 21.12 18.66
C GLN A 572 -0.22 19.97 17.64
N ILE A 573 0.09 18.75 18.07
CA ILE A 573 0.07 17.57 17.20
C ILE A 573 -1.35 17.30 16.68
N VAL A 574 -2.34 17.32 17.59
CA VAL A 574 -3.75 17.10 17.21
C VAL A 574 -4.22 18.18 16.23
N ILE A 575 -3.90 19.45 16.51
CA ILE A 575 -4.22 20.59 15.63
C ILE A 575 -3.60 20.39 14.24
N THR A 576 -2.34 19.98 14.18
CA THR A 576 -1.62 19.77 12.90
C THR A 576 -2.24 18.62 12.10
N LEU A 577 -2.52 17.49 12.73
CA LEU A 577 -3.12 16.32 12.07
C LEU A 577 -4.54 16.61 11.58
N LYS A 578 -5.36 17.27 12.39
CA LYS A 578 -6.73 17.68 11.98
C LYS A 578 -6.71 18.76 10.90
N GLY A 579 -5.82 19.73 10.99
CA GLY A 579 -5.65 20.75 9.95
C GLY A 579 -5.27 20.13 8.60
N TYR A 580 -4.43 19.10 8.61
CA TYR A 580 -4.13 18.32 7.40
C TYR A 580 -5.40 17.61 6.86
N GLN A 581 -6.15 16.93 7.73
CA GLN A 581 -7.37 16.22 7.35
C GLN A 581 -8.44 17.18 6.80
N ALA A 582 -8.66 18.32 7.44
CA ALA A 582 -9.61 19.35 7.01
C ALA A 582 -9.23 19.94 5.63
N LYS A 583 -7.98 20.34 5.45
CA LYS A 583 -7.46 20.86 4.18
C LYS A 583 -7.54 19.85 3.04
N TYR A 584 -7.39 18.57 3.38
CA TYR A 584 -7.53 17.48 2.44
C TYR A 584 -8.99 17.24 2.03
N ILE A 585 -9.95 17.44 2.96
CA ILE A 585 -11.39 17.35 2.70
C ILE A 585 -11.86 18.56 1.88
N GLU A 586 -11.42 19.76 2.21
CA GLU A 586 -11.79 21.02 1.54
C GLU A 586 -11.33 21.02 0.07
N LYS A 587 -10.10 20.58 -0.20
CA LYS A 587 -9.61 20.41 -1.58
C LYS A 587 -10.41 19.38 -2.37
N LYS A 588 -10.92 18.34 -1.71
CA LYS A 588 -11.79 17.32 -2.32
C LYS A 588 -13.17 17.87 -2.68
N VAL A 589 -13.67 18.86 -1.95
CA VAL A 589 -14.96 19.53 -2.24
C VAL A 589 -14.80 20.48 -3.42
N THR A 590 -13.77 21.32 -3.42
CA THR A 590 -13.50 22.29 -4.48
C THR A 590 -13.25 21.60 -5.82
N ASP A 591 -12.45 20.50 -5.82
CA ASP A 591 -12.20 19.70 -7.02
C ASP A 591 -13.50 19.06 -7.55
N LYS A 592 -14.45 18.68 -6.67
CA LYS A 592 -15.73 18.09 -7.06
C LYS A 592 -16.69 19.15 -7.65
N GLU A 593 -16.76 20.34 -7.08
CA GLU A 593 -17.57 21.45 -7.58
C GLU A 593 -17.07 21.97 -8.94
N LEU A 594 -15.76 21.96 -9.17
CA LEU A 594 -15.15 22.27 -10.46
C LEU A 594 -15.46 21.22 -11.54
N GLU A 595 -15.48 19.93 -11.16
CA GLU A 595 -15.87 18.85 -12.06
C GLU A 595 -17.38 18.89 -12.40
N GLU A 596 -18.24 19.14 -11.43
CA GLU A 596 -19.68 19.28 -11.64
C GLU A 596 -20.00 20.47 -12.58
N LYS A 597 -19.34 21.62 -12.39
CA LYS A 597 -19.46 22.77 -13.28
C LYS A 597 -18.94 22.50 -14.69
N SER A 598 -17.82 21.79 -14.83
CA SER A 598 -17.27 21.43 -16.14
C SER A 598 -18.14 20.43 -16.89
N THR A 599 -18.85 19.56 -16.17
CA THR A 599 -19.80 18.59 -16.74
C THR A 599 -21.10 19.28 -17.19
N GLU A 600 -21.63 20.21 -16.38
CA GLU A 600 -22.78 21.03 -16.75
C GLU A 600 -22.49 21.93 -17.96
N GLU A 601 -21.29 22.54 -18.04
CA GLU A 601 -20.89 23.34 -19.21
C GLU A 601 -20.69 22.48 -20.48
N SER A 602 -20.26 21.23 -20.34
CA SER A 602 -20.13 20.32 -21.48
C SER A 602 -21.47 19.77 -21.97
N GLU A 603 -22.44 19.56 -21.09
CA GLU A 603 -23.80 19.17 -21.43
C GLU A 603 -24.58 20.35 -22.06
N GLN A 604 -24.38 21.59 -21.60
CA GLN A 604 -24.97 22.77 -22.23
C GLN A 604 -24.39 23.11 -23.61
N LYS A 605 -23.18 22.66 -23.94
CA LYS A 605 -22.59 22.82 -25.27
C LYS A 605 -22.94 21.70 -26.24
N ALA A 606 -23.50 20.57 -25.75
CA ALA A 606 -23.87 19.41 -26.54
C ALA A 606 -25.39 19.33 -26.84
N GLY A 607 -26.24 20.18 -26.24
CA GLY A 607 -27.66 20.37 -26.54
C GLY A 607 -27.89 21.64 -27.34
#